data_015fd0362b7a803e8b55188cb272123a
#
_entry.id   015fd0362b7a803e8b55188cb272123a
#
_cell.length_a   1.000
_cell.length_b   1.000
_cell.length_c   1.000
_cell.angle_alpha   90.00
_cell.angle_beta   90.00
_cell.angle_gamma   90.00
#
_symmetry.space_group_name_H-M   'P 1'
#
loop_
_entity.id
_entity.type
_entity.pdbx_description
1 polymer ?
#
loop_
_entity_poly.entity_id
_entity_poly.type
_entity_poly.pdbx_seq_one_letter_code
_entity_poly.pdbx_strand_id
1 'polypeptide(L)'
;MTGHLIADPTTTPTPPPATAGWDALSAALTDEAPPIADRDDLVVTIAPGAAHGHPAVFMPHSAAIEIDGTRLGIDPATARPDRNSDRARYAAVWGAFVHECAHAQHSVWEAPPVANPAVVEAALLLEESRIEAAQIRRRPDDRHWLRASATEIVIGDNGGTDAAAQIPPTDYAAAHNAALLLGRVDGGILTASECAPAAGVIESILGSDKLEKLRAIWQQAHTVADDDTYTMLELGQRWLDIVGPDPHADPDPNSVLSAAIGDTVTNISNAVAAQPVPTDPAEAAATAQREAQRAARRAAARAQKVFGNGNGTGTSASTRATRTPHPDERAAARVLARALNNAAQRERATIKTTSALPPGRLRMRGALAREAQRAAGALPTAEPFTRTTRKTVPIPPLRVGIACDVSGSMSAYADPVASAAWIIARAAELATMPAATATVTFGASVAPITYPGTAPTRVTQFSCPDYLHAIDNAIEALDGALDLSRPENTRLLVIISDGYYDGSNRDRAQKLLDRLRATGCAVLWLAPDTGTAPDPLNGANLHLITDPATTAHAIGRAATAAVRTA
;
A
#
# COMPACT_ATOMS: atom_id res chain seq x y z
N MET A 1 -12.00 34.77 10.82
CA MET A 1 -10.61 34.81 10.31
C MET A 1 -10.14 33.36 10.20
N THR A 2 -10.30 32.79 9.02
CA THR A 2 -9.71 31.52 8.65
C THR A 2 -8.22 31.77 8.43
N GLY A 3 -7.38 31.41 9.37
CA GLY A 3 -6.03 31.90 9.34
C GLY A 3 -4.97 30.97 9.88
N HIS A 4 -4.94 29.71 9.39
CA HIS A 4 -3.78 28.84 9.61
C HIS A 4 -2.59 29.21 8.71
N LEU A 5 -2.83 29.92 7.61
CA LEU A 5 -1.81 30.57 6.78
C LEU A 5 -1.67 32.02 7.21
N ILE A 6 -0.68 32.31 8.03
CA ILE A 6 -0.42 33.71 8.49
C ILE A 6 0.76 34.26 7.69
N ALA A 7 0.57 35.44 7.05
CA ALA A 7 1.69 36.24 6.58
C ALA A 7 2.62 36.50 7.76
N ASP A 8 3.93 36.36 7.58
CA ASP A 8 4.91 36.54 8.67
C ASP A 8 4.62 37.79 9.47
N PRO A 9 4.52 37.69 10.81
CA PRO A 9 4.21 38.82 11.64
C PRO A 9 5.31 39.88 11.50
N THR A 10 4.91 41.17 11.37
CA THR A 10 5.84 42.31 11.28
C THR A 10 6.59 42.58 12.59
N THR A 11 6.21 41.93 13.67
CA THR A 11 6.89 41.94 14.98
C THR A 11 7.18 40.50 15.41
N THR A 12 8.46 40.18 15.62
CA THR A 12 8.87 38.91 16.19
C THR A 12 8.36 38.86 17.65
N PRO A 13 7.45 37.93 18.01
CA PRO A 13 7.07 37.77 19.40
C PRO A 13 8.31 37.36 20.21
N THR A 14 8.43 37.85 21.44
CA THR A 14 9.47 37.36 22.35
C THR A 14 9.10 35.91 22.70
N PRO A 15 9.91 34.92 22.33
CA PRO A 15 9.59 33.55 22.68
C PRO A 15 9.46 33.40 24.20
N PRO A 16 8.45 32.68 24.70
CA PRO A 16 8.36 32.36 26.12
C PRO A 16 9.64 31.68 26.59
N PRO A 17 10.03 31.82 27.89
CA PRO A 17 11.24 31.20 28.38
C PRO A 17 11.13 29.68 28.18
N ALA A 18 12.14 29.11 27.48
CA ALA A 18 12.22 27.69 27.19
C ALA A 18 12.20 26.91 28.50
N THR A 19 11.12 26.16 28.76
CA THR A 19 11.11 25.13 29.80
C THR A 19 11.74 23.88 29.24
N ALA A 20 12.51 23.16 30.07
CA ALA A 20 13.18 21.93 29.66
C ALA A 20 12.18 20.94 29.01
N GLY A 21 12.47 20.55 27.78
CA GLY A 21 11.64 19.63 27.01
C GLY A 21 11.00 20.24 25.74
N TRP A 22 10.66 21.52 25.73
CA TRP A 22 10.04 22.16 24.54
C TRP A 22 10.98 22.24 23.35
N ASP A 23 12.25 22.62 23.57
CA ASP A 23 13.25 22.67 22.50
C ASP A 23 13.52 21.30 21.90
N ALA A 24 13.60 20.27 22.78
CA ALA A 24 13.80 18.88 22.35
C ALA A 24 12.60 18.35 21.54
N LEU A 25 11.38 18.70 21.97
CA LEU A 25 10.16 18.32 21.24
C LEU A 25 10.04 19.06 19.93
N SER A 26 10.37 20.37 19.88
CA SER A 26 10.42 21.16 18.66
C SER A 26 11.41 20.57 17.64
N ALA A 27 12.60 20.21 18.09
CA ALA A 27 13.59 19.54 17.24
C ALA A 27 13.07 18.19 16.72
N ALA A 28 12.45 17.36 17.58
CA ALA A 28 11.89 16.09 17.19
C ALA A 28 10.73 16.21 16.18
N LEU A 29 9.86 17.23 16.34
CA LEU A 29 8.81 17.51 15.35
C LEU A 29 9.40 18.04 14.02
N THR A 30 10.48 18.82 14.09
CA THR A 30 11.20 19.26 12.89
C THR A 30 11.77 18.07 12.11
N ASP A 31 12.32 17.06 12.80
CA ASP A 31 12.82 15.84 12.17
C ASP A 31 11.70 14.99 11.52
N GLU A 32 10.46 15.09 12.03
CA GLU A 32 9.29 14.38 11.48
C GLU A 32 8.60 15.12 10.32
N ALA A 33 8.84 16.42 10.14
CA ALA A 33 8.19 17.24 9.11
C ALA A 33 8.51 16.81 7.66
N PRO A 34 9.78 16.50 7.27
CA PRO A 34 10.14 16.21 5.89
C PRO A 34 9.31 15.11 5.24
N PRO A 35 9.13 13.91 5.80
CA PRO A 35 8.33 12.87 5.19
C PRO A 35 6.82 13.19 5.13
N ILE A 36 6.34 14.13 5.97
CA ILE A 36 4.93 14.53 6.00
C ILE A 36 4.66 15.63 4.98
N ALA A 37 5.49 16.69 4.96
CA ALA A 37 5.33 17.85 4.11
C ALA A 37 6.03 17.74 2.74
N ASP A 38 6.84 16.69 2.49
CA ASP A 38 7.71 16.57 1.30
C ASP A 38 8.64 17.77 1.09
N ARG A 39 9.13 18.36 2.20
CA ARG A 39 10.00 19.54 2.25
C ARG A 39 11.03 19.38 3.37
N ASP A 40 12.27 19.76 3.10
CA ASP A 40 13.41 19.62 4.04
C ASP A 40 13.77 20.96 4.74
N ASP A 41 13.08 22.06 4.42
CA ASP A 41 13.41 23.43 4.88
C ASP A 41 12.55 23.90 6.06
N LEU A 42 11.57 23.09 6.51
CA LEU A 42 10.65 23.46 7.58
C LEU A 42 11.33 23.46 8.95
N VAL A 43 11.02 24.46 9.76
CA VAL A 43 11.35 24.52 11.19
C VAL A 43 10.06 24.51 12.00
N VAL A 44 9.96 23.57 12.94
CA VAL A 44 8.78 23.43 13.79
C VAL A 44 9.08 23.90 15.20
N THR A 45 8.24 24.76 15.74
CA THR A 45 8.30 25.25 17.12
C THR A 45 7.01 24.87 17.85
N ILE A 46 7.12 24.21 18.99
CA ILE A 46 6.02 23.98 19.91
C ILE A 46 6.35 24.58 21.26
N ALA A 47 5.51 25.50 21.71
CA ALA A 47 5.68 26.13 23.02
C ALA A 47 4.33 26.67 23.51
N PRO A 48 4.11 26.84 24.83
CA PRO A 48 2.91 27.48 25.35
C PRO A 48 2.73 28.90 24.80
N GLY A 49 1.55 29.17 24.19
CA GLY A 49 1.23 30.45 23.59
C GLY A 49 1.87 30.76 22.24
N ALA A 50 2.55 29.78 21.62
CA ALA A 50 2.91 29.85 20.21
C ALA A 50 1.66 29.76 19.32
N ALA A 51 1.83 29.92 17.99
CA ALA A 51 0.75 29.85 17.00
C ALA A 51 -0.31 30.98 17.11
N HIS A 52 0.02 32.12 17.75
CA HIS A 52 -0.76 33.36 17.71
C HIS A 52 -2.25 33.22 18.08
N GLY A 53 -2.57 32.27 18.96
CA GLY A 53 -3.95 31.98 19.41
C GLY A 53 -4.66 30.88 18.62
N HIS A 54 -4.05 30.32 17.58
CA HIS A 54 -4.51 29.16 16.84
C HIS A 54 -3.95 27.87 17.46
N PRO A 55 -4.52 26.70 17.18
CA PRO A 55 -3.94 25.41 17.57
C PRO A 55 -2.54 25.18 16.99
N ALA A 56 -2.36 25.51 15.72
CA ALA A 56 -1.11 25.53 14.98
C ALA A 56 -1.21 26.53 13.81
N VAL A 57 -0.09 26.94 13.24
CA VAL A 57 -0.04 27.81 12.05
C VAL A 57 1.19 27.50 11.20
N PHE A 58 1.03 27.58 9.89
CA PHE A 58 2.13 27.58 8.94
C PHE A 58 2.42 29.00 8.45
N MET A 59 3.69 29.38 8.44
CA MET A 59 4.20 30.66 7.96
C MET A 59 5.06 30.44 6.70
N PRO A 60 4.50 30.68 5.50
CA PRO A 60 5.15 30.33 4.23
C PRO A 60 6.51 30.99 4.01
N HIS A 61 6.65 32.28 4.35
CA HIS A 61 7.87 33.05 4.06
C HIS A 61 9.07 32.63 4.92
N SER A 62 8.82 32.24 6.18
CA SER A 62 9.86 31.75 7.09
C SER A 62 10.05 30.26 7.04
N ALA A 63 9.22 29.54 6.27
CA ALA A 63 9.17 28.08 6.25
C ALA A 63 9.05 27.48 7.66
N ALA A 64 8.19 28.08 8.50
CA ALA A 64 8.03 27.72 9.89
C ALA A 64 6.62 27.23 10.21
N ILE A 65 6.53 26.26 11.11
CA ILE A 65 5.28 25.80 11.72
C ILE A 65 5.36 26.08 13.22
N GLU A 66 4.36 26.78 13.75
CA GLU A 66 4.22 27.00 15.18
C GLU A 66 2.99 26.27 15.73
N ILE A 67 3.14 25.63 16.90
CA ILE A 67 2.09 24.84 17.55
C ILE A 67 1.92 25.33 18.99
N ASP A 68 0.68 25.54 19.41
CA ASP A 68 0.38 25.93 20.79
C ASP A 68 0.60 24.76 21.76
N GLY A 69 1.71 24.79 22.49
CA GLY A 69 2.09 23.76 23.46
C GLY A 69 1.13 23.63 24.65
N THR A 70 0.25 24.61 24.92
CA THR A 70 -0.76 24.49 25.99
C THR A 70 -1.74 23.34 25.76
N ARG A 71 -1.90 22.91 24.50
CA ARG A 71 -2.79 21.83 24.07
C ARG A 71 -2.16 20.45 24.15
N LEU A 72 -0.85 20.34 24.44
CA LEU A 72 -0.13 19.06 24.41
C LEU A 72 -0.68 18.03 25.42
N GLY A 73 -1.13 18.47 26.60
CA GLY A 73 -1.74 17.64 27.62
C GLY A 73 -0.81 16.67 28.35
N ILE A 74 0.48 16.64 27.98
CA ILE A 74 1.52 15.79 28.60
C ILE A 74 2.80 16.61 28.84
N ASP A 75 3.73 16.07 29.64
CA ASP A 75 5.06 16.66 29.79
C ASP A 75 5.84 16.57 28.46
N PRO A 76 6.27 17.70 27.86
CA PRO A 76 6.99 17.73 26.58
C PRO A 76 8.26 16.88 26.59
N ALA A 77 8.94 16.75 27.73
CA ALA A 77 10.13 15.91 27.86
C ALA A 77 9.84 14.40 27.70
N THR A 78 8.57 13.99 27.83
CA THR A 78 8.14 12.59 27.70
C THR A 78 7.56 12.25 26.31
N ALA A 79 7.32 13.25 25.48
CA ALA A 79 6.74 13.05 24.16
C ALA A 79 7.74 12.40 23.18
N ARG A 80 7.27 11.41 22.43
CA ARG A 80 8.05 10.63 21.47
C ARG A 80 7.36 10.64 20.10
N PRO A 81 7.51 11.74 19.32
CA PRO A 81 6.87 11.88 18.03
C PRO A 81 7.34 10.87 16.97
N ASP A 82 8.43 10.16 17.22
CA ASP A 82 8.92 9.05 16.42
C ASP A 82 8.06 7.76 16.51
N ARG A 83 7.00 7.74 17.38
CA ARG A 83 6.17 6.55 17.62
C ARG A 83 4.68 6.86 17.56
N ASN A 84 3.95 6.14 16.72
CA ASN A 84 2.50 6.30 16.60
C ASN A 84 1.75 6.02 17.92
N SER A 85 2.19 5.02 18.69
CA SER A 85 1.63 4.72 20.00
C SER A 85 1.78 5.86 21.02
N ASP A 86 2.81 6.69 20.87
CA ASP A 86 2.99 7.86 21.72
C ASP A 86 2.24 9.08 21.18
N ARG A 87 2.22 9.28 19.86
CA ARG A 87 1.40 10.30 19.16
C ARG A 87 -0.06 10.26 19.58
N ALA A 88 -0.59 9.05 19.85
CA ALA A 88 -1.96 8.86 20.34
C ALA A 88 -2.25 9.56 21.69
N ARG A 89 -1.23 9.84 22.50
CA ARG A 89 -1.38 10.56 23.78
C ARG A 89 -1.66 12.05 23.60
N TYR A 90 -1.33 12.60 22.43
CA TYR A 90 -1.53 13.99 22.02
C TYR A 90 -2.02 14.07 20.55
N ALA A 91 -2.97 13.21 20.23
CA ALA A 91 -3.41 12.97 18.86
C ALA A 91 -3.91 14.25 18.14
N ALA A 92 -4.61 15.13 18.86
CA ALA A 92 -5.09 16.40 18.29
C ALA A 92 -3.94 17.35 17.92
N VAL A 93 -2.92 17.46 18.80
CA VAL A 93 -1.72 18.27 18.55
C VAL A 93 -0.90 17.70 17.39
N TRP A 94 -0.73 16.36 17.36
CA TRP A 94 -0.07 15.71 16.24
C TRP A 94 -0.84 15.89 14.92
N GLY A 95 -2.19 15.81 14.98
CA GLY A 95 -3.04 16.07 13.83
C GLY A 95 -2.96 17.51 13.32
N ALA A 96 -2.93 18.50 14.22
CA ALA A 96 -2.69 19.89 13.85
C ALA A 96 -1.32 20.08 13.19
N PHE A 97 -0.27 19.45 13.71
CA PHE A 97 1.04 19.43 13.04
C PHE A 97 0.98 18.82 11.63
N VAL A 98 0.27 17.70 11.43
CA VAL A 98 0.08 17.08 10.11
C VAL A 98 -0.70 18.00 9.18
N HIS A 99 -1.69 18.74 9.70
CA HIS A 99 -2.48 19.73 8.96
C HIS A 99 -1.59 20.88 8.47
N GLU A 100 -0.73 21.45 9.32
CA GLU A 100 0.20 22.51 8.90
C GLU A 100 1.27 22.00 7.93
N CYS A 101 1.70 20.75 8.07
CA CYS A 101 2.53 20.10 7.05
C CYS A 101 1.80 19.95 5.70
N ALA A 102 0.48 19.70 5.72
CA ALA A 102 -0.31 19.67 4.49
C ALA A 102 -0.42 21.06 3.85
N HIS A 103 -0.57 22.15 4.64
CA HIS A 103 -0.44 23.51 4.14
C HIS A 103 0.93 23.76 3.53
N ALA A 104 2.01 23.38 4.22
CA ALA A 104 3.37 23.57 3.72
C ALA A 104 3.63 22.85 2.39
N GLN A 105 2.97 21.72 2.14
CA GLN A 105 3.09 20.93 0.90
C GLN A 105 2.16 21.45 -0.19
N HIS A 106 0.90 21.75 0.14
CA HIS A 106 -0.17 21.87 -0.85
C HIS A 106 -0.67 23.31 -1.05
N SER A 107 -0.44 24.25 -0.11
CA SER A 107 -0.81 25.67 -0.27
C SER A 107 0.30 26.47 -0.94
N VAL A 108 0.54 26.16 -2.21
CA VAL A 108 1.61 26.81 -3.02
C VAL A 108 1.09 28.04 -3.75
N TRP A 109 -0.23 28.13 -3.94
CA TRP A 109 -0.83 29.28 -4.60
C TRP A 109 -0.80 30.54 -3.70
N GLU A 110 -0.60 31.70 -4.31
CA GLU A 110 -0.59 32.99 -3.63
C GLU A 110 -1.59 33.95 -4.24
N ALA A 111 -2.39 34.62 -3.40
CA ALA A 111 -3.32 35.61 -3.87
C ALA A 111 -2.57 36.90 -4.26
N PRO A 112 -2.85 37.53 -5.43
CA PRO A 112 -2.21 38.76 -5.79
C PRO A 112 -2.64 39.87 -4.81
N PRO A 113 -1.76 40.86 -4.51
CA PRO A 113 -2.03 41.92 -3.53
C PRO A 113 -3.27 42.78 -3.83
N VAL A 114 -3.75 42.76 -5.07
CA VAL A 114 -4.96 43.47 -5.52
C VAL A 114 -6.24 42.64 -5.46
N ALA A 115 -6.16 41.37 -5.02
CA ALA A 115 -7.33 40.52 -4.89
C ALA A 115 -8.30 41.07 -3.82
N ASN A 116 -9.59 40.83 -4.02
CA ASN A 116 -10.61 41.18 -3.03
C ASN A 116 -10.39 40.32 -1.75
N PRO A 117 -10.18 40.93 -0.58
CA PRO A 117 -9.93 40.20 0.67
C PRO A 117 -11.01 39.16 1.01
N ALA A 118 -12.30 39.48 0.80
CA ALA A 118 -13.38 38.54 1.07
C ALA A 118 -13.34 37.30 0.15
N VAL A 119 -12.88 37.46 -1.10
CA VAL A 119 -12.69 36.37 -2.04
C VAL A 119 -11.52 35.49 -1.61
N VAL A 120 -10.43 36.09 -1.17
CA VAL A 120 -9.26 35.36 -0.64
C VAL A 120 -9.63 34.58 0.61
N GLU A 121 -10.38 35.18 1.53
CA GLU A 121 -10.85 34.51 2.74
C GLU A 121 -11.75 33.31 2.43
N ALA A 122 -12.67 33.44 1.46
CA ALA A 122 -13.48 32.34 0.99
C ALA A 122 -12.65 31.24 0.31
N ALA A 123 -11.63 31.59 -0.47
CA ALA A 123 -10.72 30.64 -1.08
C ALA A 123 -9.89 29.89 -0.02
N LEU A 124 -9.41 30.59 1.01
CA LEU A 124 -8.68 29.97 2.13
C LEU A 124 -9.58 29.04 2.96
N LEU A 125 -10.86 29.35 3.14
CA LEU A 125 -11.83 28.44 3.77
C LEU A 125 -11.97 27.13 2.97
N LEU A 126 -12.00 27.20 1.65
CA LEU A 126 -12.06 26.02 0.78
C LEU A 126 -10.74 25.22 0.79
N GLU A 127 -9.63 25.93 1.02
CA GLU A 127 -8.28 25.34 1.11
C GLU A 127 -8.16 24.33 2.26
N GLU A 128 -8.83 24.55 3.39
CA GLU A 128 -8.80 23.71 4.57
C GLU A 128 -9.06 22.23 4.27
N SER A 129 -10.19 21.96 3.62
CA SER A 129 -10.54 20.58 3.23
C SER A 129 -9.81 20.10 1.97
N ARG A 130 -9.36 21.04 1.10
CA ARG A 130 -8.60 20.70 -0.11
C ARG A 130 -7.24 20.09 0.21
N ILE A 131 -6.47 20.75 1.08
CA ILE A 131 -5.13 20.28 1.45
C ILE A 131 -5.19 18.94 2.19
N GLU A 132 -6.16 18.79 3.11
CA GLU A 132 -6.35 17.53 3.82
C GLU A 132 -6.71 16.38 2.86
N ALA A 133 -7.61 16.63 1.89
CA ALA A 133 -7.94 15.66 0.86
C ALA A 133 -6.73 15.33 -0.05
N ALA A 134 -5.88 16.31 -0.36
CA ALA A 134 -4.63 16.09 -1.09
C ALA A 134 -3.65 15.26 -0.26
N GLN A 135 -3.49 15.58 1.02
CA GLN A 135 -2.60 14.88 1.94
C GLN A 135 -2.96 13.40 2.09
N ILE A 136 -4.24 13.07 2.32
CA ILE A 136 -4.63 11.66 2.48
C ILE A 136 -4.56 10.85 1.18
N ARG A 137 -4.65 11.49 0.00
CA ARG A 137 -4.36 10.81 -1.28
C ARG A 137 -2.89 10.40 -1.38
N ARG A 138 -1.98 11.22 -0.87
CA ARG A 138 -0.54 10.97 -0.84
C ARG A 138 -0.14 10.03 0.32
N ARG A 139 -0.71 10.25 1.50
CA ARG A 139 -0.40 9.57 2.76
C ARG A 139 -1.70 9.12 3.48
N PRO A 140 -2.30 7.99 3.10
CA PRO A 140 -3.60 7.54 3.65
C PRO A 140 -3.64 7.40 5.17
N ASP A 141 -2.50 7.06 5.81
CA ASP A 141 -2.40 6.90 7.26
C ASP A 141 -2.55 8.22 8.02
N ASP A 142 -2.30 9.36 7.37
CA ASP A 142 -2.46 10.69 7.97
C ASP A 142 -3.93 11.01 8.25
N ARG A 143 -4.88 10.31 7.60
CA ARG A 143 -6.32 10.46 7.87
C ARG A 143 -6.68 10.29 9.34
N HIS A 144 -6.05 9.33 10.04
CA HIS A 144 -6.31 9.11 11.47
C HIS A 144 -5.99 10.37 12.30
N TRP A 145 -4.87 11.00 12.01
CA TRP A 145 -4.38 12.16 12.72
C TRP A 145 -5.15 13.44 12.37
N LEU A 146 -5.43 13.68 11.09
CA LEU A 146 -6.26 14.80 10.64
C LEU A 146 -7.68 14.74 11.23
N ARG A 147 -8.26 13.55 11.41
CA ARG A 147 -9.52 13.41 12.14
C ARG A 147 -9.40 13.80 13.61
N ALA A 148 -8.29 13.47 14.25
CA ALA A 148 -8.08 13.82 15.65
C ALA A 148 -7.96 15.34 15.87
N SER A 149 -7.41 16.10 14.91
CA SER A 149 -7.30 17.56 14.98
C SER A 149 -8.54 18.30 14.46
N ALA A 150 -9.40 17.66 13.68
CA ALA A 150 -10.55 18.33 13.04
C ALA A 150 -11.44 19.09 14.04
N THR A 151 -11.62 18.56 15.26
CA THR A 151 -12.41 19.22 16.31
C THR A 151 -11.76 20.50 16.82
N GLU A 152 -10.45 20.51 17.00
CA GLU A 152 -9.67 21.67 17.44
C GLU A 152 -9.65 22.75 16.36
N ILE A 153 -9.51 22.37 15.10
CA ILE A 153 -9.52 23.27 13.95
C ILE A 153 -10.90 23.90 13.81
N VAL A 154 -11.99 23.12 13.82
CA VAL A 154 -13.36 23.64 13.72
C VAL A 154 -13.69 24.61 14.87
N ILE A 155 -13.29 24.28 16.09
CA ILE A 155 -13.48 25.17 17.24
C ILE A 155 -12.62 26.44 17.09
N GLY A 156 -11.36 26.31 16.66
CA GLY A 156 -10.46 27.44 16.42
C GLY A 156 -10.98 28.41 15.37
N ASP A 157 -11.45 27.90 14.25
CA ASP A 157 -11.99 28.69 13.13
C ASP A 157 -13.30 29.43 13.49
N ASN A 158 -14.03 28.90 14.47
CA ASN A 158 -15.19 29.57 15.03
C ASN A 158 -14.83 30.53 16.20
N GLY A 159 -13.56 30.87 16.39
CA GLY A 159 -13.11 31.85 17.40
C GLY A 159 -12.82 31.26 18.78
N GLY A 160 -12.67 29.92 18.88
CA GLY A 160 -12.44 29.20 20.12
C GLY A 160 -13.72 28.73 20.82
N THR A 161 -13.56 28.04 21.92
CA THR A 161 -14.66 27.35 22.63
C THR A 161 -15.83 28.26 22.98
N ASP A 162 -15.55 29.45 23.51
CA ASP A 162 -16.59 30.39 23.96
C ASP A 162 -17.38 30.99 22.78
N ALA A 163 -16.69 31.30 21.67
CA ALA A 163 -17.33 31.79 20.45
C ALA A 163 -18.07 30.68 19.71
N ALA A 164 -17.51 29.48 19.63
CA ALA A 164 -18.16 28.32 19.04
C ALA A 164 -19.47 27.94 19.75
N ALA A 165 -19.56 28.18 21.06
CA ALA A 165 -20.79 27.98 21.82
C ALA A 165 -21.91 29.01 21.53
N GLN A 166 -21.63 30.05 20.75
CA GLN A 166 -22.52 31.19 20.51
C GLN A 166 -22.64 31.53 19.01
N ILE A 167 -22.34 30.62 18.09
CA ILE A 167 -22.39 30.84 16.64
C ILE A 167 -23.82 31.22 16.24
N PRO A 168 -24.08 32.37 15.62
CA PRO A 168 -25.42 32.76 15.20
C PRO A 168 -25.91 31.88 14.06
N PRO A 169 -27.21 31.53 14.01
CA PRO A 169 -27.76 30.64 12.99
C PRO A 169 -28.05 31.38 11.67
N THR A 170 -27.02 32.02 11.11
CA THR A 170 -27.08 32.76 9.84
C THR A 170 -26.67 31.88 8.67
N ASP A 171 -27.07 32.24 7.44
CA ASP A 171 -26.63 31.59 6.21
C ASP A 171 -25.10 31.56 6.10
N TYR A 172 -24.44 32.67 6.49
CA TYR A 172 -22.97 32.77 6.45
C TYR A 172 -22.33 31.75 7.40
N ALA A 173 -22.73 31.75 8.67
CA ALA A 173 -22.19 30.81 9.67
C ALA A 173 -22.48 29.36 9.32
N ALA A 174 -23.68 29.07 8.81
CA ALA A 174 -24.03 27.71 8.34
C ALA A 174 -23.18 27.27 7.14
N ALA A 175 -22.96 28.14 6.16
CA ALA A 175 -22.12 27.86 5.00
C ALA A 175 -20.64 27.68 5.39
N HIS A 176 -20.12 28.54 6.29
CA HIS A 176 -18.77 28.41 6.82
C HIS A 176 -18.55 27.04 7.48
N ASN A 177 -19.43 26.67 8.40
CA ASN A 177 -19.34 25.37 9.06
C ASN A 177 -19.63 24.17 8.13
N ALA A 178 -20.43 24.37 7.05
CA ALA A 178 -20.58 23.37 6.00
C ALA A 178 -19.25 23.11 5.28
N ALA A 179 -18.51 24.16 4.90
CA ALA A 179 -17.20 23.99 4.28
C ALA A 179 -16.21 23.26 5.21
N LEU A 180 -16.17 23.63 6.50
CA LEU A 180 -15.29 23.01 7.48
C LEU A 180 -15.63 21.55 7.77
N LEU A 181 -16.91 21.19 7.91
CA LEU A 181 -17.34 19.84 8.32
C LEU A 181 -17.69 18.95 7.12
N LEU A 182 -18.60 19.42 6.26
CA LEU A 182 -19.08 18.61 5.14
C LEU A 182 -18.06 18.57 4.00
N GLY A 183 -17.24 19.61 3.85
CA GLY A 183 -16.06 19.59 2.98
C GLY A 183 -15.11 18.45 3.37
N ARG A 184 -14.83 18.28 4.67
CA ARG A 184 -14.02 17.17 5.18
C ARG A 184 -14.67 15.79 5.02
N VAL A 185 -16.02 15.71 5.04
CA VAL A 185 -16.73 14.46 4.71
C VAL A 185 -16.50 14.09 3.24
N ASP A 186 -16.72 15.03 2.34
CA ASP A 186 -16.54 14.81 0.90
C ASP A 186 -15.06 14.61 0.52
N GLY A 187 -14.13 15.23 1.26
CA GLY A 187 -12.68 15.00 1.15
C GLY A 187 -12.20 13.65 1.70
N GLY A 188 -13.07 12.88 2.37
CA GLY A 188 -12.76 11.56 2.92
C GLY A 188 -12.09 11.57 4.29
N ILE A 189 -11.99 12.71 4.97
CA ILE A 189 -11.41 12.84 6.31
C ILE A 189 -12.42 12.38 7.36
N LEU A 190 -13.58 13.01 7.42
CA LEU A 190 -14.68 12.70 8.33
C LEU A 190 -15.68 11.73 7.71
N THR A 191 -16.66 11.27 8.47
CA THR A 191 -17.77 10.44 7.99
C THR A 191 -19.10 11.19 8.08
N ALA A 192 -20.04 10.87 7.18
CA ALA A 192 -21.36 11.47 7.18
C ALA A 192 -22.12 11.21 8.50
N SER A 193 -21.91 10.06 9.14
CA SER A 193 -22.57 9.72 10.41
C SER A 193 -22.08 10.58 11.58
N GLU A 194 -20.80 10.94 11.60
CA GLU A 194 -20.24 11.84 12.63
C GLU A 194 -20.78 13.25 12.50
N CYS A 195 -20.94 13.73 11.28
CA CYS A 195 -21.37 15.09 10.97
C CYS A 195 -22.91 15.22 10.86
N ALA A 196 -23.68 14.16 11.07
CA ALA A 196 -25.13 14.18 10.88
C ALA A 196 -25.85 15.28 11.71
N PRO A 197 -25.51 15.57 12.99
CA PRO A 197 -26.14 16.65 13.73
C PRO A 197 -25.97 18.00 13.06
N ALA A 198 -24.74 18.40 12.72
CA ALA A 198 -24.46 19.66 12.05
C ALA A 198 -25.07 19.69 10.64
N ALA A 199 -24.96 18.63 9.87
CA ALA A 199 -25.48 18.53 8.51
C ALA A 199 -27.00 18.84 8.44
N GLY A 200 -27.80 18.28 9.34
CA GLY A 200 -29.25 18.50 9.38
C GLY A 200 -29.62 19.96 9.70
N VAL A 201 -28.93 20.59 10.65
CA VAL A 201 -29.18 21.99 11.01
C VAL A 201 -28.68 22.94 9.91
N ILE A 202 -27.50 22.70 9.34
CA ILE A 202 -26.95 23.46 8.21
C ILE A 202 -27.94 23.43 7.02
N GLU A 203 -28.44 22.24 6.66
CA GLU A 203 -29.42 22.09 5.57
C GLU A 203 -30.73 22.83 5.89
N SER A 204 -31.18 22.82 7.14
CA SER A 204 -32.39 23.53 7.55
C SER A 204 -32.26 25.06 7.45
N ILE A 205 -31.04 25.61 7.65
CA ILE A 205 -30.75 27.05 7.53
C ILE A 205 -30.57 27.45 6.06
N LEU A 206 -29.70 26.73 5.32
CA LEU A 206 -29.34 27.09 3.94
C LEU A 206 -30.39 26.69 2.89
N GLY A 207 -31.15 25.62 3.18
CA GLY A 207 -31.94 24.89 2.19
C GLY A 207 -31.08 23.98 1.32
N SER A 208 -31.68 22.90 0.79
CA SER A 208 -30.99 21.88 -0.01
C SER A 208 -30.30 22.46 -1.25
N ASP A 209 -30.98 23.35 -2.00
CA ASP A 209 -30.46 23.90 -3.26
C ASP A 209 -29.18 24.75 -3.07
N LYS A 210 -29.14 25.57 -2.00
CA LYS A 210 -27.95 26.37 -1.69
C LYS A 210 -26.80 25.49 -1.21
N LEU A 211 -27.09 24.53 -0.33
CA LEU A 211 -26.10 23.58 0.18
C LEU A 211 -25.49 22.74 -0.95
N GLU A 212 -26.30 22.27 -1.91
CA GLU A 212 -25.82 21.51 -3.07
C GLU A 212 -24.86 22.33 -3.95
N LYS A 213 -25.19 23.62 -4.18
CA LYS A 213 -24.31 24.52 -4.92
C LYS A 213 -22.97 24.76 -4.20
N LEU A 214 -22.99 24.95 -2.89
CA LEU A 214 -21.77 25.08 -2.08
C LEU A 214 -20.97 23.79 -2.10
N ARG A 215 -21.63 22.63 -2.01
CA ARG A 215 -21.00 21.32 -2.10
C ARG A 215 -20.25 21.12 -3.41
N ALA A 216 -20.84 21.51 -4.53
CA ALA A 216 -20.17 21.45 -5.83
C ALA A 216 -18.88 22.31 -5.87
N ILE A 217 -18.84 23.44 -5.13
CA ILE A 217 -17.65 24.31 -5.07
C ILE A 217 -16.51 23.62 -4.32
N TRP A 218 -16.73 23.10 -3.09
CA TRP A 218 -15.62 22.46 -2.37
C TRP A 218 -15.22 21.13 -2.98
N GLN A 219 -16.14 20.37 -3.59
CA GLN A 219 -15.77 19.19 -4.35
C GLN A 219 -14.88 19.50 -5.55
N GLN A 220 -15.14 20.62 -6.24
CA GLN A 220 -14.26 21.10 -7.29
C GLN A 220 -12.90 21.55 -6.70
N ALA A 221 -12.88 22.25 -5.57
CA ALA A 221 -11.65 22.66 -4.89
C ALA A 221 -10.75 21.45 -4.58
N HIS A 222 -11.30 20.31 -4.14
CA HIS A 222 -10.52 19.09 -3.88
C HIS A 222 -9.76 18.54 -5.10
N THR A 223 -10.07 19.02 -6.31
CA THR A 223 -9.40 18.59 -7.55
C THR A 223 -8.46 19.64 -8.13
N VAL A 224 -8.40 20.84 -7.53
CA VAL A 224 -7.53 21.93 -7.99
C VAL A 224 -6.07 21.62 -7.69
N ALA A 225 -5.19 21.93 -8.64
CA ALA A 225 -3.74 21.79 -8.48
C ALA A 225 -3.20 22.77 -7.42
N ASP A 226 -2.11 22.38 -6.75
CA ASP A 226 -1.55 23.12 -5.62
C ASP A 226 -1.11 24.57 -5.95
N ASP A 227 -0.79 24.85 -7.21
CA ASP A 227 -0.32 26.15 -7.72
C ASP A 227 -1.37 26.92 -8.53
N ASP A 228 -2.62 26.44 -8.62
CA ASP A 228 -3.66 27.06 -9.43
C ASP A 228 -4.42 28.16 -8.67
N THR A 229 -3.76 29.30 -8.49
CA THR A 229 -4.32 30.53 -7.87
C THR A 229 -5.61 30.99 -8.53
N TYR A 230 -5.69 30.93 -9.86
CA TYR A 230 -6.84 31.45 -10.59
C TYR A 230 -8.13 30.69 -10.25
N THR A 231 -8.06 29.38 -10.32
CA THR A 231 -9.22 28.53 -10.02
C THR A 231 -9.63 28.64 -8.55
N MET A 232 -8.67 28.70 -7.61
CA MET A 232 -9.00 28.88 -6.19
C MET A 232 -9.71 30.20 -5.91
N LEU A 233 -9.26 31.31 -6.48
CA LEU A 233 -9.93 32.59 -6.34
C LEU A 233 -11.29 32.63 -7.06
N GLU A 234 -11.44 31.97 -8.22
CA GLU A 234 -12.75 31.84 -8.88
C GLU A 234 -13.74 31.07 -7.99
N LEU A 235 -13.31 29.99 -7.36
CA LEU A 235 -14.14 29.21 -6.43
C LEU A 235 -14.51 30.06 -5.19
N GLY A 236 -13.57 30.81 -4.63
CA GLY A 236 -13.82 31.75 -3.54
C GLY A 236 -14.85 32.83 -3.91
N GLN A 237 -14.77 33.39 -5.12
CA GLN A 237 -15.77 34.35 -5.63
C GLN A 237 -17.15 33.68 -5.77
N ARG A 238 -17.23 32.50 -6.36
CA ARG A 238 -18.49 31.75 -6.50
C ARG A 238 -19.12 31.40 -5.16
N TRP A 239 -18.29 31.06 -4.16
CA TRP A 239 -18.77 30.80 -2.80
C TRP A 239 -19.38 32.09 -2.21
N LEU A 240 -18.66 33.25 -2.32
CA LEU A 240 -19.10 34.53 -1.83
C LEU A 240 -20.39 35.02 -2.54
N ASP A 241 -20.53 34.78 -3.84
CA ASP A 241 -21.73 35.11 -4.62
C ASP A 241 -22.99 34.35 -4.13
N ILE A 242 -22.81 33.16 -3.59
CA ILE A 242 -23.91 32.33 -3.06
C ILE A 242 -24.26 32.73 -1.62
N VAL A 243 -23.24 32.95 -0.78
CA VAL A 243 -23.41 33.13 0.68
C VAL A 243 -23.58 34.61 1.03
N GLY A 244 -22.92 35.50 0.30
CA GLY A 244 -22.79 36.90 0.62
C GLY A 244 -21.69 37.19 1.66
N PRO A 245 -21.50 38.49 1.99
CA PRO A 245 -20.54 38.89 3.01
C PRO A 245 -21.03 38.49 4.41
N ASP A 246 -20.10 38.42 5.36
CA ASP A 246 -20.43 38.17 6.77
C ASP A 246 -21.38 39.27 7.29
N PRO A 247 -22.55 38.91 7.80
CA PRO A 247 -23.52 39.86 8.33
C PRO A 247 -23.13 40.47 9.68
N HIS A 248 -22.00 40.05 10.29
CA HIS A 248 -21.55 40.45 11.64
C HIS A 248 -22.68 40.35 12.68
N ALA A 249 -23.40 39.21 12.66
CA ALA A 249 -24.51 38.96 13.57
C ALA A 249 -24.05 38.82 15.02
N ASP A 250 -24.87 39.26 15.97
CA ASP A 250 -24.59 39.13 17.40
C ASP A 250 -24.51 37.65 17.81
N PRO A 251 -23.63 37.28 18.77
CA PRO A 251 -23.53 35.95 19.33
C PRO A 251 -24.88 35.44 19.90
N ASP A 252 -25.26 34.19 19.60
CA ASP A 252 -26.51 33.60 20.09
C ASP A 252 -26.20 32.36 20.97
N PRO A 253 -26.28 32.49 22.32
CA PRO A 253 -26.03 31.38 23.23
C PRO A 253 -27.09 30.23 23.17
N ASN A 254 -28.23 30.46 22.51
CA ASN A 254 -29.28 29.44 22.32
C ASN A 254 -29.31 28.91 20.87
N SER A 255 -28.27 29.14 20.13
CA SER A 255 -28.17 28.77 18.72
C SER A 255 -28.26 27.26 18.53
N VAL A 256 -29.23 26.83 17.71
CA VAL A 256 -29.35 25.44 17.28
C VAL A 256 -28.14 24.99 16.44
N LEU A 257 -27.48 25.92 15.74
CA LEU A 257 -26.27 25.64 14.97
C LEU A 257 -25.09 25.34 15.89
N SER A 258 -24.87 26.16 16.91
CA SER A 258 -23.83 25.90 17.93
C SER A 258 -24.00 24.56 18.63
N ALA A 259 -25.23 24.25 19.05
CA ALA A 259 -25.53 22.96 19.69
C ALA A 259 -25.19 21.78 18.76
N ALA A 260 -25.62 21.85 17.50
CA ALA A 260 -25.35 20.79 16.52
C ALA A 260 -23.86 20.65 16.17
N ILE A 261 -23.10 21.74 16.13
CA ILE A 261 -21.65 21.70 15.96
C ILE A 261 -20.99 21.04 17.19
N GLY A 262 -21.41 21.39 18.41
CA GLY A 262 -20.93 20.77 19.65
C GLY A 262 -21.19 19.26 19.71
N ASP A 263 -22.39 18.80 19.30
CA ASP A 263 -22.73 17.37 19.19
C ASP A 263 -21.85 16.67 18.13
N THR A 264 -21.60 17.33 17.01
CA THR A 264 -20.74 16.82 15.94
C THR A 264 -19.28 16.67 16.41
N VAL A 265 -18.74 17.69 17.08
CA VAL A 265 -17.39 17.66 17.68
C VAL A 265 -17.27 16.50 18.67
N THR A 266 -18.31 16.29 19.51
CA THR A 266 -18.37 15.16 20.46
C THR A 266 -18.38 13.80 19.74
N ASN A 267 -19.18 13.68 18.66
CA ASN A 267 -19.24 12.45 17.88
C ASN A 267 -17.89 12.13 17.21
N ILE A 268 -17.21 13.13 16.64
CA ILE A 268 -15.89 12.95 16.03
C ILE A 268 -14.88 12.52 17.10
N SER A 269 -14.84 13.18 18.25
CA SER A 269 -13.92 12.85 19.35
C SER A 269 -14.11 11.42 19.84
N ASN A 270 -15.37 11.00 20.04
CA ASN A 270 -15.69 9.63 20.44
C ASN A 270 -15.30 8.60 19.38
N ALA A 271 -15.55 8.91 18.11
CA ALA A 271 -15.20 8.03 17.00
C ALA A 271 -13.67 7.87 16.83
N VAL A 272 -12.92 8.95 17.00
CA VAL A 272 -11.45 8.90 16.98
C VAL A 272 -10.91 8.08 18.15
N ALA A 273 -11.43 8.30 19.37
CA ALA A 273 -11.03 7.55 20.56
C ALA A 273 -11.32 6.04 20.46
N ALA A 274 -12.35 5.66 19.70
CA ALA A 274 -12.71 4.25 19.48
C ALA A 274 -11.87 3.57 18.38
N GLN A 275 -11.09 4.31 17.60
CA GLN A 275 -10.28 3.74 16.52
C GLN A 275 -8.94 3.22 17.02
N PRO A 276 -8.46 2.07 16.50
CA PRO A 276 -7.10 1.63 16.78
C PRO A 276 -6.09 2.63 16.22
N VAL A 277 -5.06 2.89 16.99
CA VAL A 277 -3.92 3.73 16.56
C VAL A 277 -3.21 3.05 15.39
N PRO A 278 -2.83 3.78 14.34
CA PRO A 278 -2.04 3.23 13.24
C PRO A 278 -0.75 2.58 13.75
N THR A 279 -0.43 1.39 13.27
CA THR A 279 0.80 0.68 13.64
C THR A 279 2.00 1.37 12.98
N ASP A 280 3.09 1.53 13.73
CA ASP A 280 4.33 2.05 13.16
C ASP A 280 4.83 1.19 12.00
N PRO A 281 5.19 1.78 10.84
CA PRO A 281 5.67 1.01 9.69
C PRO A 281 6.86 0.09 10.02
N ALA A 282 7.78 0.54 10.87
CA ALA A 282 8.91 -0.26 11.32
C ALA A 282 8.47 -1.44 12.21
N GLU A 283 7.48 -1.24 13.08
CA GLU A 283 6.92 -2.30 13.93
C GLU A 283 6.10 -3.30 13.11
N ALA A 284 5.31 -2.81 12.15
CA ALA A 284 4.58 -3.64 11.19
C ALA A 284 5.54 -4.51 10.38
N ALA A 285 6.63 -3.94 9.85
CA ALA A 285 7.66 -4.65 9.12
C ALA A 285 8.38 -5.70 10.00
N ALA A 286 8.74 -5.34 11.24
CA ALA A 286 9.36 -6.28 12.19
C ALA A 286 8.41 -7.43 12.57
N THR A 287 7.12 -7.17 12.68
CA THR A 287 6.11 -8.19 12.95
C THR A 287 5.94 -9.11 11.74
N ALA A 288 5.78 -8.56 10.53
CA ALA A 288 5.72 -9.33 9.30
C ALA A 288 6.98 -10.20 9.10
N GLN A 289 8.16 -9.67 9.39
CA GLN A 289 9.41 -10.43 9.33
C GLN A 289 9.45 -11.59 10.34
N ARG A 290 9.01 -11.36 11.58
CA ARG A 290 8.90 -12.43 12.60
C ARG A 290 7.93 -13.51 12.18
N GLU A 291 6.79 -13.15 11.62
CA GLU A 291 5.80 -14.10 11.11
C GLU A 291 6.33 -14.90 9.91
N ALA A 292 7.01 -14.24 8.97
CA ALA A 292 7.66 -14.91 7.84
C ALA A 292 8.73 -15.91 8.31
N GLN A 293 9.55 -15.55 9.29
CA GLN A 293 10.56 -16.44 9.88
C GLN A 293 9.92 -17.65 10.59
N ARG A 294 8.85 -17.45 11.36
CA ARG A 294 8.10 -18.54 12.00
C ARG A 294 7.49 -19.48 10.96
N ALA A 295 6.93 -18.93 9.90
CA ALA A 295 6.36 -19.72 8.81
C ALA A 295 7.44 -20.52 8.07
N ALA A 296 8.59 -19.91 7.76
CA ALA A 296 9.72 -20.62 7.12
C ALA A 296 10.27 -21.76 8.00
N ARG A 297 10.36 -21.56 9.32
CA ARG A 297 10.74 -22.64 10.26
C ARG A 297 9.74 -23.80 10.26
N ARG A 298 8.42 -23.53 10.23
CA ARG A 298 7.39 -24.57 10.14
C ARG A 298 7.49 -25.33 8.82
N ALA A 299 7.64 -24.62 7.70
CA ALA A 299 7.80 -25.22 6.39
C ALA A 299 9.05 -26.12 6.32
N ALA A 300 10.19 -25.65 6.83
CA ALA A 300 11.42 -26.45 6.90
C ALA A 300 11.25 -27.72 7.77
N ALA A 301 10.61 -27.60 8.93
CA ALA A 301 10.31 -28.75 9.80
C ALA A 301 9.36 -29.74 9.11
N ARG A 302 8.36 -29.25 8.38
CA ARG A 302 7.45 -30.10 7.60
C ARG A 302 8.19 -30.81 6.45
N ALA A 303 9.03 -30.07 5.71
CA ALA A 303 9.87 -30.65 4.66
C ALA A 303 10.80 -31.74 5.21
N GLN A 304 11.44 -31.49 6.35
CA GLN A 304 12.27 -32.50 7.02
C GLN A 304 11.47 -33.73 7.42
N LYS A 305 10.23 -33.57 7.89
CA LYS A 305 9.36 -34.71 8.24
C LYS A 305 8.94 -35.52 7.01
N VAL A 306 8.67 -34.87 5.87
CA VAL A 306 8.19 -35.53 4.63
C VAL A 306 9.35 -36.09 3.83
N PHE A 307 10.40 -35.31 3.60
CA PHE A 307 11.51 -35.70 2.74
C PHE A 307 12.70 -36.30 3.51
N GLY A 308 12.94 -35.86 4.77
CA GLY A 308 14.10 -36.31 5.56
C GLY A 308 15.40 -36.08 4.81
N ASN A 309 16.28 -37.09 4.87
CA ASN A 309 17.53 -37.15 4.11
C ASN A 309 17.41 -38.05 2.87
N GLY A 310 16.18 -38.38 2.44
CA GLY A 310 15.93 -39.23 1.29
C GLY A 310 16.31 -38.57 -0.03
N ASN A 311 16.58 -39.38 -1.03
CA ASN A 311 16.85 -38.98 -2.40
C ASN A 311 16.16 -39.95 -3.37
N GLY A 312 16.09 -39.55 -4.66
CA GLY A 312 15.50 -40.39 -5.70
C GLY A 312 13.97 -40.39 -5.69
N THR A 313 13.35 -41.55 -5.81
CA THR A 313 11.91 -41.76 -5.76
C THR A 313 11.50 -42.43 -4.46
N GLY A 314 10.42 -41.87 -3.84
CA GLY A 314 9.84 -42.43 -2.62
C GLY A 314 8.80 -43.53 -2.92
N THR A 315 8.44 -44.27 -1.88
CA THR A 315 7.31 -45.20 -1.88
C THR A 315 6.39 -44.90 -0.72
N SER A 316 5.09 -45.00 -0.93
CA SER A 316 4.07 -44.78 0.10
C SER A 316 2.93 -45.79 -0.05
N ALA A 317 2.01 -45.81 0.90
CA ALA A 317 0.79 -46.61 0.82
C ALA A 317 -0.08 -46.28 -0.41
N SER A 318 0.03 -45.05 -0.91
CA SER A 318 -0.64 -44.59 -2.13
C SER A 318 0.16 -44.89 -3.42
N THR A 319 1.35 -45.47 -3.34
CA THR A 319 2.14 -45.87 -4.51
C THR A 319 1.84 -47.33 -4.88
N ARG A 320 1.24 -47.53 -6.05
CA ARG A 320 0.85 -48.87 -6.51
C ARG A 320 1.97 -49.60 -7.27
N ALA A 321 2.53 -48.94 -8.27
CA ALA A 321 3.56 -49.49 -9.17
C ALA A 321 4.27 -48.34 -9.93
N THR A 322 5.22 -48.71 -10.78
CA THR A 322 5.78 -47.75 -11.77
C THR A 322 5.63 -48.34 -13.16
N ARG A 323 5.35 -47.50 -14.16
CA ARG A 323 5.32 -47.89 -15.57
C ARG A 323 6.29 -47.09 -16.41
N THR A 324 6.59 -47.61 -17.60
CA THR A 324 7.31 -46.83 -18.61
C THR A 324 6.42 -45.71 -19.13
N PRO A 325 6.92 -44.45 -19.28
CA PRO A 325 6.12 -43.37 -19.85
C PRO A 325 5.72 -43.67 -21.30
N HIS A 326 4.49 -43.31 -21.65
CA HIS A 326 3.99 -43.42 -23.02
C HIS A 326 4.72 -42.46 -23.98
N PRO A 327 4.69 -42.69 -25.32
CA PRO A 327 5.32 -41.80 -26.30
C PRO A 327 4.80 -40.37 -26.26
N ASP A 328 3.48 -40.17 -26.05
CA ASP A 328 2.80 -38.89 -25.93
C ASP A 328 3.20 -38.12 -24.66
N GLU A 329 3.34 -38.82 -23.52
CA GLU A 329 3.86 -38.22 -22.26
C GLU A 329 5.30 -37.69 -22.46
N ARG A 330 6.16 -38.48 -23.13
CA ARG A 330 7.53 -38.04 -23.46
C ARG A 330 7.54 -36.84 -24.43
N ALA A 331 6.62 -36.82 -25.38
CA ALA A 331 6.46 -35.70 -26.31
C ALA A 331 5.97 -34.44 -25.55
N ALA A 332 4.97 -34.61 -24.68
CA ALA A 332 4.44 -33.53 -23.83
C ALA A 332 5.52 -32.93 -22.91
N ALA A 333 6.34 -33.75 -22.26
CA ALA A 333 7.46 -33.30 -21.43
C ALA A 333 8.48 -32.46 -22.22
N ARG A 334 8.80 -32.85 -23.48
CA ARG A 334 9.70 -32.06 -24.35
C ARG A 334 9.07 -30.74 -24.80
N VAL A 335 7.76 -30.72 -25.07
CA VAL A 335 7.02 -29.48 -25.42
C VAL A 335 7.05 -28.53 -24.25
N LEU A 336 6.76 -29.00 -23.04
CA LEU A 336 6.81 -28.22 -21.83
C LEU A 336 8.23 -27.70 -21.54
N ALA A 337 9.27 -28.52 -21.69
CA ALA A 337 10.66 -28.10 -21.50
C ALA A 337 11.04 -26.96 -22.46
N ARG A 338 10.59 -27.01 -23.71
CA ARG A 338 10.79 -25.91 -24.67
C ARG A 338 10.06 -24.64 -24.23
N ALA A 339 8.82 -24.75 -23.75
CA ALA A 339 8.06 -23.63 -23.23
C ALA A 339 8.76 -22.96 -22.03
N LEU A 340 9.29 -23.76 -21.09
CA LEU A 340 10.07 -23.30 -19.96
C LEU A 340 11.35 -22.57 -20.40
N ASN A 341 12.08 -23.12 -21.37
CA ASN A 341 13.29 -22.48 -21.92
C ASN A 341 12.98 -21.16 -22.62
N ASN A 342 11.89 -21.09 -23.39
CA ASN A 342 11.45 -19.86 -24.06
C ASN A 342 11.03 -18.79 -23.04
N ALA A 343 10.32 -19.19 -22.00
CA ALA A 343 9.92 -18.30 -20.92
C ALA A 343 11.13 -17.72 -20.16
N ALA A 344 12.18 -18.50 -20.01
CA ALA A 344 13.41 -18.13 -19.33
C ALA A 344 14.32 -17.19 -20.17
N GLN A 345 14.09 -17.07 -21.50
CA GLN A 345 14.83 -16.13 -22.34
C GLN A 345 14.34 -14.70 -22.07
N ARG A 346 14.92 -14.05 -21.05
CA ARG A 346 14.70 -12.62 -20.82
C ARG A 346 15.35 -11.80 -21.95
N GLU A 347 14.70 -10.68 -22.31
CA GLU A 347 15.30 -9.68 -23.20
C GLU A 347 16.66 -9.27 -22.67
N ARG A 348 17.67 -9.24 -23.55
CA ARG A 348 19.01 -8.81 -23.18
C ARG A 348 18.95 -7.37 -22.72
N ALA A 349 19.23 -7.10 -21.45
CA ALA A 349 19.30 -5.75 -20.93
C ALA A 349 20.35 -4.94 -21.70
N THR A 350 19.91 -3.87 -22.34
CA THR A 350 20.79 -2.96 -23.07
C THR A 350 21.28 -1.87 -22.11
N ILE A 351 22.53 -1.99 -21.65
CA ILE A 351 23.14 -0.98 -20.79
C ILE A 351 23.92 0.00 -21.66
N LYS A 352 23.56 1.29 -21.58
CA LYS A 352 24.34 2.38 -22.17
C LYS A 352 25.26 2.95 -21.11
N THR A 353 26.57 2.80 -21.33
CA THR A 353 27.61 3.43 -20.51
C THR A 353 28.25 4.55 -21.27
N THR A 354 28.64 5.61 -20.58
CA THR A 354 29.42 6.70 -21.15
C THR A 354 30.89 6.57 -20.73
N SER A 355 31.82 7.12 -21.52
CA SER A 355 33.25 7.07 -21.26
C SER A 355 33.94 8.32 -21.77
N ALA A 356 34.99 8.72 -21.09
CA ALA A 356 35.90 9.78 -21.52
C ALA A 356 36.80 9.36 -22.69
N LEU A 357 37.01 8.05 -22.88
CA LEU A 357 37.90 7.46 -23.90
C LEU A 357 37.15 6.46 -24.79
N PRO A 358 37.59 6.27 -26.08
CA PRO A 358 37.11 5.19 -26.91
C PRO A 358 37.43 3.80 -26.29
N PRO A 359 36.70 2.72 -26.68
CA PRO A 359 35.77 2.63 -27.79
C PRO A 359 34.35 3.03 -27.43
N GLY A 360 33.64 3.63 -28.39
CA GLY A 360 32.25 3.99 -28.25
C GLY A 360 31.77 4.90 -29.39
N ARG A 361 30.46 5.10 -29.52
CA ARG A 361 29.91 6.06 -30.47
C ARG A 361 30.04 7.48 -29.90
N LEU A 362 30.57 8.40 -30.69
CA LEU A 362 30.73 9.80 -30.29
C LEU A 362 29.35 10.45 -30.09
N ARG A 363 29.18 11.12 -28.95
CA ARG A 363 28.04 11.99 -28.63
C ARG A 363 28.48 13.44 -28.82
N MET A 364 27.89 14.11 -29.77
CA MET A 364 28.26 15.51 -30.11
C MET A 364 28.18 16.43 -28.87
N ARG A 365 27.08 16.32 -28.07
CA ARG A 365 26.93 17.12 -26.85
C ARG A 365 28.05 16.87 -25.82
N GLY A 366 28.48 15.62 -25.65
CA GLY A 366 29.59 15.29 -24.78
C GLY A 366 30.94 15.77 -25.31
N ALA A 367 31.14 15.72 -26.63
CA ALA A 367 32.33 16.24 -27.28
C ALA A 367 32.44 17.77 -27.14
N LEU A 368 31.35 18.49 -27.41
CA LEU A 368 31.31 19.94 -27.24
C LEU A 368 31.53 20.35 -25.77
N ALA A 369 30.92 19.63 -24.81
CA ALA A 369 31.12 19.89 -23.39
C ALA A 369 32.61 19.69 -22.99
N ARG A 370 33.26 18.65 -23.52
CA ARG A 370 34.68 18.38 -23.29
C ARG A 370 35.57 19.49 -23.83
N GLU A 371 35.32 19.95 -25.06
CA GLU A 371 36.08 21.06 -25.65
C GLU A 371 35.83 22.41 -24.95
N ALA A 372 34.59 22.65 -24.50
CA ALA A 372 34.26 23.83 -23.70
C ALA A 372 35.02 23.83 -22.35
N GLN A 373 35.12 22.68 -21.68
CA GLN A 373 35.89 22.54 -20.44
C GLN A 373 37.38 22.77 -20.68
N ARG A 374 37.94 22.29 -21.82
CA ARG A 374 39.35 22.54 -22.21
C ARG A 374 39.60 24.03 -22.51
N ALA A 375 38.69 24.64 -23.26
CA ALA A 375 38.78 26.05 -23.61
C ALA A 375 38.73 26.97 -22.36
N ALA A 376 37.98 26.51 -21.33
CA ALA A 376 37.93 27.19 -20.02
C ALA A 376 39.14 26.87 -19.10
N GLY A 377 40.16 26.11 -19.56
CA GLY A 377 41.33 25.72 -18.77
C GLY A 377 41.06 24.67 -17.70
N ALA A 378 39.86 24.03 -17.70
CA ALA A 378 39.52 23.01 -16.73
C ALA A 378 39.90 21.59 -17.19
N LEU A 379 40.17 20.70 -16.24
CA LEU A 379 40.34 19.28 -16.53
C LEU A 379 39.03 18.69 -17.03
N PRO A 380 38.98 18.12 -18.27
CA PRO A 380 37.70 17.66 -18.82
C PRO A 380 37.15 16.44 -18.09
N THR A 381 35.97 16.56 -17.52
CA THR A 381 35.19 15.48 -16.91
C THR A 381 34.09 14.92 -17.82
N ALA A 382 33.80 15.63 -18.92
CA ALA A 382 32.78 15.20 -19.87
C ALA A 382 33.12 13.90 -20.59
N GLU A 383 32.16 13.01 -20.74
CA GLU A 383 32.29 11.68 -21.35
C GLU A 383 31.67 11.68 -22.77
N PRO A 384 32.46 11.91 -23.82
CA PRO A 384 31.98 12.05 -25.19
C PRO A 384 31.60 10.73 -25.86
N PHE A 385 32.01 9.59 -25.33
CA PHE A 385 31.73 8.30 -25.97
C PHE A 385 30.62 7.55 -25.26
N THR A 386 29.71 6.90 -26.04
CA THR A 386 28.67 6.02 -25.53
C THR A 386 28.87 4.63 -26.08
N ARG A 387 28.91 3.65 -25.21
CA ARG A 387 28.95 2.23 -25.55
C ARG A 387 27.65 1.56 -25.13
N THR A 388 27.04 0.83 -26.05
CA THR A 388 25.90 -0.02 -25.76
C THR A 388 26.39 -1.45 -25.56
N THR A 389 26.25 -1.97 -24.35
CA THR A 389 26.61 -3.35 -24.02
C THR A 389 25.33 -4.14 -23.77
N ARG A 390 25.17 -5.28 -24.44
CA ARG A 390 24.09 -6.22 -24.15
C ARG A 390 24.57 -7.16 -23.03
N LYS A 391 24.03 -6.99 -21.84
CA LYS A 391 24.34 -7.86 -20.70
C LYS A 391 23.30 -8.97 -20.62
N THR A 392 23.76 -10.23 -20.55
CA THR A 392 22.89 -11.37 -20.25
C THR A 392 22.57 -11.30 -18.75
N VAL A 393 21.30 -11.15 -18.42
CA VAL A 393 20.85 -11.21 -17.01
C VAL A 393 20.82 -12.70 -16.64
N PRO A 394 21.40 -13.14 -15.51
CA PRO A 394 21.26 -14.52 -15.03
C PRO A 394 19.77 -14.87 -14.89
N ILE A 395 19.41 -16.04 -15.37
CA ILE A 395 18.03 -16.55 -15.25
C ILE A 395 17.88 -17.10 -13.83
N PRO A 396 16.89 -16.65 -13.05
CA PRO A 396 16.62 -17.24 -11.74
C PRO A 396 16.29 -18.75 -11.88
N PRO A 397 16.77 -19.60 -10.97
CA PRO A 397 16.44 -21.03 -10.99
C PRO A 397 14.92 -21.25 -10.88
N LEU A 398 14.39 -22.25 -11.59
CA LEU A 398 12.99 -22.63 -11.52
C LEU A 398 12.77 -23.64 -10.37
N ARG A 399 11.82 -23.37 -9.49
CA ARG A 399 11.39 -24.24 -8.41
C ARG A 399 9.94 -24.68 -8.65
N VAL A 400 9.68 -25.98 -8.77
CA VAL A 400 8.34 -26.50 -9.05
C VAL A 400 7.94 -27.52 -8.00
N GLY A 401 7.01 -27.15 -7.13
CA GLY A 401 6.35 -28.07 -6.20
C GLY A 401 5.13 -28.72 -6.85
N ILE A 402 4.98 -30.04 -6.72
CA ILE A 402 3.86 -30.81 -7.28
C ILE A 402 3.18 -31.57 -6.16
N ALA A 403 1.91 -31.24 -5.90
CA ALA A 403 1.06 -31.91 -4.91
C ALA A 403 -0.05 -32.69 -5.63
N CYS A 404 -0.09 -34.01 -5.45
CA CYS A 404 -1.05 -34.90 -6.06
C CYS A 404 -2.04 -35.40 -5.01
N ASP A 405 -3.32 -35.17 -5.23
CA ASP A 405 -4.40 -35.70 -4.42
C ASP A 405 -4.58 -37.19 -4.66
N VAL A 406 -4.61 -37.96 -3.57
CA VAL A 406 -4.86 -39.43 -3.58
C VAL A 406 -6.08 -39.78 -2.73
N SER A 407 -7.03 -38.84 -2.61
CA SER A 407 -8.34 -39.13 -2.02
C SER A 407 -9.19 -40.06 -2.88
N GLY A 408 -10.21 -40.66 -2.29
CA GLY A 408 -11.05 -41.67 -2.96
C GLY A 408 -11.77 -41.11 -4.20
N SER A 409 -12.14 -39.86 -4.23
CA SER A 409 -12.74 -39.18 -5.40
C SER A 409 -11.81 -39.16 -6.62
N MET A 410 -10.49 -39.16 -6.39
CA MET A 410 -9.47 -39.14 -7.42
C MET A 410 -9.15 -40.53 -8.02
N SER A 411 -9.77 -41.62 -7.53
CA SER A 411 -9.39 -42.97 -7.92
C SER A 411 -9.55 -43.27 -9.42
N ALA A 412 -10.59 -42.75 -10.06
CA ALA A 412 -10.81 -42.87 -11.51
C ALA A 412 -9.79 -42.07 -12.33
N TYR A 413 -9.09 -41.14 -11.73
CA TYR A 413 -8.18 -40.20 -12.38
C TYR A 413 -6.71 -40.39 -11.96
N ALA A 414 -6.41 -41.48 -11.23
CA ALA A 414 -5.06 -41.78 -10.72
C ALA A 414 -3.99 -41.80 -11.83
N ASP A 415 -4.30 -42.39 -12.99
CA ASP A 415 -3.37 -42.43 -14.13
C ASP A 415 -3.15 -41.08 -14.82
N PRO A 416 -4.17 -40.24 -15.13
CA PRO A 416 -3.99 -38.88 -15.58
C PRO A 416 -3.19 -37.99 -14.61
N VAL A 417 -3.44 -38.10 -13.31
CA VAL A 417 -2.70 -37.39 -12.25
C VAL A 417 -1.22 -37.80 -12.25
N ALA A 418 -0.95 -39.09 -12.28
CA ALA A 418 0.41 -39.64 -12.35
C ALA A 418 1.16 -39.18 -13.62
N SER A 419 0.47 -39.17 -14.75
CA SER A 419 0.97 -38.69 -16.04
C SER A 419 1.35 -37.21 -15.96
N ALA A 420 0.45 -36.35 -15.48
CA ALA A 420 0.69 -34.92 -15.33
C ALA A 420 1.87 -34.62 -14.40
N ALA A 421 1.95 -35.29 -13.24
CA ALA A 421 3.05 -35.12 -12.30
C ALA A 421 4.40 -35.49 -12.92
N TRP A 422 4.45 -36.62 -13.65
CA TRP A 422 5.66 -37.06 -14.35
C TRP A 422 6.08 -36.08 -15.46
N ILE A 423 5.14 -35.61 -16.29
CA ILE A 423 5.39 -34.66 -17.38
C ILE A 423 6.05 -33.39 -16.82
N ILE A 424 5.55 -32.87 -15.72
CA ILE A 424 6.08 -31.62 -15.10
C ILE A 424 7.50 -31.83 -14.58
N ALA A 425 7.70 -32.88 -13.77
CA ALA A 425 8.99 -33.19 -13.19
C ALA A 425 10.05 -33.43 -14.28
N ARG A 426 9.66 -34.18 -15.31
CA ARG A 426 10.56 -34.51 -16.43
C ARG A 426 10.87 -33.35 -17.32
N ALA A 427 9.90 -32.46 -17.55
CA ALA A 427 10.10 -31.24 -18.33
C ALA A 427 11.08 -30.27 -17.65
N ALA A 428 10.98 -30.14 -16.34
CA ALA A 428 11.91 -29.30 -15.56
C ALA A 428 13.36 -29.81 -15.67
N GLU A 429 13.58 -31.13 -15.65
CA GLU A 429 14.92 -31.71 -15.85
C GLU A 429 15.44 -31.49 -17.29
N LEU A 430 14.56 -31.61 -18.28
CA LEU A 430 14.92 -31.38 -19.70
C LEU A 430 15.13 -29.91 -20.06
N ALA A 431 14.75 -28.98 -19.19
CA ALA A 431 14.98 -27.56 -19.38
C ALA A 431 16.48 -27.21 -19.27
N THR A 432 16.93 -26.26 -20.05
CA THR A 432 18.33 -25.76 -20.01
C THR A 432 18.58 -24.80 -18.86
N MET A 433 17.52 -24.22 -18.30
CA MET A 433 17.60 -23.41 -17.08
C MET A 433 17.78 -24.29 -15.84
N PRO A 434 18.50 -23.84 -14.80
CA PRO A 434 18.55 -24.56 -13.55
C PRO A 434 17.15 -24.76 -12.97
N ALA A 435 16.73 -25.99 -12.77
CA ALA A 435 15.42 -26.31 -12.25
C ALA A 435 15.48 -27.39 -11.16
N ALA A 436 14.63 -27.25 -10.14
CA ALA A 436 14.45 -28.28 -9.13
C ALA A 436 12.96 -28.53 -8.91
N THR A 437 12.57 -29.80 -8.85
CA THR A 437 11.20 -30.23 -8.58
C THR A 437 11.16 -31.13 -7.36
N ALA A 438 10.00 -31.16 -6.69
CA ALA A 438 9.65 -32.19 -5.72
C ALA A 438 8.17 -32.52 -5.91
N THR A 439 7.84 -33.81 -5.79
CA THR A 439 6.46 -34.30 -5.92
C THR A 439 6.05 -35.02 -4.65
N VAL A 440 4.88 -34.69 -4.14
CA VAL A 440 4.24 -35.38 -3.02
C VAL A 440 2.85 -35.85 -3.38
N THR A 441 2.41 -36.92 -2.75
CA THR A 441 0.99 -37.27 -2.65
C THR A 441 0.44 -36.75 -1.33
N PHE A 442 -0.82 -36.34 -1.31
CA PHE A 442 -1.53 -36.00 -0.09
C PHE A 442 -2.93 -36.61 -0.03
N GLY A 443 -3.24 -37.17 1.11
CA GLY A 443 -4.49 -37.76 1.51
C GLY A 443 -4.59 -37.58 3.02
N ALA A 444 -4.71 -38.67 3.80
CA ALA A 444 -4.63 -38.63 5.27
C ALA A 444 -3.22 -38.16 5.76
N SER A 445 -2.19 -38.43 4.96
CA SER A 445 -0.81 -37.99 5.22
C SER A 445 -0.15 -37.51 3.93
N VAL A 446 1.01 -36.86 4.06
CA VAL A 446 1.82 -36.42 2.92
C VAL A 446 3.00 -37.36 2.77
N ALA A 447 3.20 -37.89 1.55
CA ALA A 447 4.29 -38.80 1.23
C ALA A 447 5.08 -38.34 -0.02
N PRO A 448 6.42 -38.42 -0.02
CA PRO A 448 7.24 -38.04 -1.16
C PRO A 448 7.13 -39.07 -2.29
N ILE A 449 6.95 -38.60 -3.52
CA ILE A 449 7.07 -39.41 -4.76
C ILE A 449 8.43 -39.15 -5.40
N THR A 450 8.84 -37.87 -5.49
CA THR A 450 10.20 -37.53 -5.87
C THR A 450 10.78 -36.54 -4.86
N TYR A 451 12.00 -36.78 -4.47
CA TYR A 451 12.74 -35.89 -3.57
C TYR A 451 13.22 -34.65 -4.30
N PRO A 452 13.49 -33.55 -3.57
CA PRO A 452 13.94 -32.29 -4.18
C PRO A 452 15.12 -32.47 -5.13
N GLY A 453 14.99 -31.95 -6.36
CA GLY A 453 16.01 -32.05 -7.40
C GLY A 453 16.05 -33.36 -8.16
N THR A 454 15.17 -34.32 -7.86
CA THR A 454 15.10 -35.62 -8.56
C THR A 454 14.01 -35.59 -9.64
N ALA A 455 14.37 -35.98 -10.87
CA ALA A 455 13.39 -36.21 -11.95
C ALA A 455 13.16 -37.70 -12.15
N PRO A 456 11.91 -38.19 -12.13
CA PRO A 456 11.62 -39.59 -12.27
C PRO A 456 11.78 -40.07 -13.71
N THR A 457 12.42 -41.22 -13.92
CA THR A 457 12.54 -41.85 -15.25
C THR A 457 11.31 -42.68 -15.62
N ARG A 458 10.52 -43.09 -14.64
CA ARG A 458 9.29 -43.87 -14.77
C ARG A 458 8.11 -43.13 -14.17
N VAL A 459 6.92 -43.36 -14.70
CA VAL A 459 5.67 -42.82 -14.14
C VAL A 459 5.30 -43.64 -12.89
N THR A 460 5.13 -42.95 -11.77
CA THR A 460 4.64 -43.59 -10.53
C THR A 460 3.12 -43.64 -10.57
N GLN A 461 2.55 -44.84 -10.49
CA GLN A 461 1.11 -45.05 -10.47
C GLN A 461 0.58 -44.92 -9.05
N PHE A 462 -0.53 -44.22 -8.87
CA PHE A 462 -1.15 -44.00 -7.58
C PHE A 462 -2.32 -44.95 -7.33
N SER A 463 -2.55 -45.25 -6.05
CA SER A 463 -3.83 -45.71 -5.52
C SER A 463 -4.40 -44.61 -4.66
N CYS A 464 -5.71 -44.47 -4.63
CA CYS A 464 -6.39 -43.40 -3.91
C CYS A 464 -7.24 -43.98 -2.75
N PRO A 465 -6.59 -44.44 -1.66
CA PRO A 465 -7.28 -45.12 -0.58
C PRO A 465 -7.87 -44.16 0.48
N ASP A 466 -7.50 -42.89 0.44
CA ASP A 466 -7.72 -41.95 1.54
C ASP A 466 -9.05 -41.21 1.43
N TYR A 467 -9.60 -40.82 2.59
CA TYR A 467 -10.80 -40.00 2.72
C TYR A 467 -10.52 -38.61 3.33
N LEU A 468 -9.26 -38.34 3.69
CA LEU A 468 -8.81 -37.10 4.30
C LEU A 468 -7.89 -36.33 3.35
N HIS A 469 -7.71 -35.03 3.60
CA HIS A 469 -7.00 -34.13 2.69
C HIS A 469 -6.00 -33.28 3.45
N ALA A 470 -4.74 -33.72 3.58
CA ALA A 470 -3.65 -32.98 4.22
C ALA A 470 -2.96 -32.00 3.24
N ILE A 471 -3.75 -31.24 2.46
CA ILE A 471 -3.24 -30.31 1.44
C ILE A 471 -2.39 -29.21 2.06
N ASP A 472 -2.76 -28.68 3.22
CA ASP A 472 -2.00 -27.69 3.98
C ASP A 472 -0.59 -28.18 4.29
N ASN A 473 -0.48 -29.44 4.72
CA ASN A 473 0.81 -30.08 4.98
C ASN A 473 1.63 -30.32 3.70
N ALA A 474 0.98 -30.61 2.57
CA ALA A 474 1.65 -30.78 1.29
C ALA A 474 2.25 -29.46 0.79
N ILE A 475 1.47 -28.37 0.84
CA ILE A 475 1.93 -27.02 0.49
C ILE A 475 3.11 -26.63 1.38
N GLU A 476 3.01 -26.82 2.69
CA GLU A 476 4.06 -26.49 3.66
C GLU A 476 5.34 -27.30 3.42
N ALA A 477 5.22 -28.61 3.12
CA ALA A 477 6.36 -29.47 2.82
C ALA A 477 7.09 -29.03 1.54
N LEU A 478 6.35 -28.72 0.49
CA LEU A 478 6.91 -28.28 -0.79
C LEU A 478 7.53 -26.88 -0.67
N ASP A 479 6.91 -25.96 0.09
CA ASP A 479 7.50 -24.65 0.38
C ASP A 479 8.85 -24.80 1.09
N GLY A 480 8.91 -25.60 2.14
CA GLY A 480 10.14 -25.81 2.90
C GLY A 480 11.24 -26.58 2.15
N ALA A 481 10.86 -27.44 1.18
CA ALA A 481 11.82 -28.22 0.39
C ALA A 481 12.39 -27.46 -0.81
N LEU A 482 11.64 -26.51 -1.36
CA LEU A 482 11.95 -25.83 -2.61
C LEU A 482 12.07 -24.29 -2.44
N ASP A 483 11.92 -23.79 -1.23
CA ASP A 483 11.93 -22.33 -0.93
C ASP A 483 10.89 -21.57 -1.77
N LEU A 484 9.66 -22.08 -1.88
CA LEU A 484 8.62 -21.48 -2.73
C LEU A 484 8.16 -20.11 -2.23
N SER A 485 8.36 -19.78 -0.97
CA SER A 485 8.08 -18.46 -0.39
C SER A 485 9.21 -17.44 -0.55
N ARG A 486 10.40 -17.83 -1.08
CA ARG A 486 11.55 -16.92 -1.26
C ARG A 486 11.58 -16.30 -2.65
N PRO A 487 11.68 -14.96 -2.77
CA PRO A 487 11.54 -14.25 -4.05
C PRO A 487 12.73 -14.40 -5.03
N GLU A 488 13.86 -14.98 -4.63
CA GLU A 488 15.07 -15.06 -5.47
C GLU A 488 14.95 -16.07 -6.64
N ASN A 489 13.95 -16.95 -6.62
CA ASN A 489 13.73 -17.97 -7.62
C ASN A 489 12.45 -17.72 -8.44
N THR A 490 12.39 -18.29 -9.64
CA THR A 490 11.10 -18.47 -10.34
C THR A 490 10.39 -19.67 -9.72
N ARG A 491 9.15 -19.49 -9.27
CA ARG A 491 8.45 -20.45 -8.42
C ARG A 491 7.08 -20.80 -8.97
N LEU A 492 6.77 -22.09 -8.97
CA LEU A 492 5.50 -22.62 -9.39
C LEU A 492 5.07 -23.73 -8.43
N LEU A 493 3.89 -23.60 -7.85
CA LEU A 493 3.20 -24.66 -7.14
C LEU A 493 2.11 -25.23 -8.05
N VAL A 494 2.14 -26.53 -8.29
CA VAL A 494 1.11 -27.25 -9.04
C VAL A 494 0.36 -28.16 -8.08
N ILE A 495 -0.93 -27.97 -7.98
CA ILE A 495 -1.85 -28.81 -7.20
C ILE A 495 -2.73 -29.58 -8.17
N ILE A 496 -2.79 -30.89 -8.02
CA ILE A 496 -3.57 -31.77 -8.88
C ILE A 496 -4.66 -32.42 -8.02
N SER A 497 -5.90 -31.92 -8.12
CA SER A 497 -7.02 -32.32 -7.26
C SER A 497 -8.37 -31.82 -7.83
N ASP A 498 -9.46 -32.48 -7.43
CA ASP A 498 -10.83 -32.02 -7.66
C ASP A 498 -11.24 -30.82 -6.77
N GLY A 499 -10.53 -30.61 -5.64
CA GLY A 499 -10.68 -29.44 -4.76
C GLY A 499 -11.67 -29.61 -3.62
N TYR A 500 -12.27 -30.76 -3.44
CA TYR A 500 -13.23 -31.00 -2.34
C TYR A 500 -12.51 -31.34 -1.04
N TYR A 501 -12.44 -30.34 -0.12
CA TYR A 501 -11.72 -30.45 1.15
C TYR A 501 -12.60 -30.08 2.35
N ASP A 502 -12.28 -30.68 3.52
CA ASP A 502 -12.86 -30.26 4.79
C ASP A 502 -12.52 -28.79 5.12
N GLY A 503 -13.47 -28.03 5.70
CA GLY A 503 -13.36 -26.59 5.89
C GLY A 503 -12.08 -26.15 6.60
N SER A 504 -11.69 -26.80 7.70
CA SER A 504 -10.49 -26.40 8.46
C SER A 504 -9.16 -26.62 7.69
N ASN A 505 -9.08 -27.66 6.86
CA ASN A 505 -7.91 -27.93 6.02
C ASN A 505 -7.87 -26.94 4.84
N ARG A 506 -9.05 -26.63 4.27
CA ARG A 506 -9.20 -25.66 3.22
C ARG A 506 -8.74 -24.26 3.66
N ASP A 507 -9.20 -23.80 4.83
CA ASP A 507 -8.85 -22.47 5.35
C ASP A 507 -7.34 -22.32 5.61
N ARG A 508 -6.71 -23.36 6.16
CA ARG A 508 -5.24 -23.37 6.37
C ARG A 508 -4.48 -23.38 5.05
N ALA A 509 -4.91 -24.20 4.11
CA ALA A 509 -4.32 -24.27 2.79
C ALA A 509 -4.46 -22.95 2.03
N GLN A 510 -5.63 -22.29 2.13
CA GLN A 510 -5.86 -20.97 1.53
C GLN A 510 -4.88 -19.93 2.07
N LYS A 511 -4.70 -19.84 3.39
CA LYS A 511 -3.72 -18.92 4.01
C LYS A 511 -2.28 -19.16 3.56
N LEU A 512 -1.89 -20.44 3.39
CA LEU A 512 -0.56 -20.79 2.88
C LEU A 512 -0.41 -20.38 1.40
N LEU A 513 -1.43 -20.63 0.60
CA LEU A 513 -1.45 -20.27 -0.82
C LEU A 513 -1.41 -18.77 -1.01
N ASP A 514 -2.19 -18.00 -0.24
CA ASP A 514 -2.20 -16.55 -0.28
C ASP A 514 -0.82 -15.97 0.08
N ARG A 515 -0.15 -16.54 1.09
CA ARG A 515 1.21 -16.16 1.45
C ARG A 515 2.21 -16.43 0.31
N LEU A 516 2.15 -17.61 -0.33
CA LEU A 516 3.02 -17.94 -1.46
C LEU A 516 2.79 -16.97 -2.63
N ARG A 517 1.53 -16.67 -2.94
CA ARG A 517 1.16 -15.72 -4.00
C ARG A 517 1.63 -14.30 -3.69
N ALA A 518 1.50 -13.86 -2.45
CA ALA A 518 1.98 -12.55 -2.01
C ALA A 518 3.50 -12.38 -2.20
N THR A 519 4.27 -13.47 -2.16
CA THR A 519 5.70 -13.45 -2.47
C THR A 519 6.01 -13.63 -3.97
N GLY A 520 5.00 -13.76 -4.84
CA GLY A 520 5.14 -13.92 -6.28
C GLY A 520 5.28 -15.38 -6.75
N CYS A 521 4.93 -16.39 -5.94
CA CYS A 521 4.84 -17.78 -6.39
C CYS A 521 3.58 -17.96 -7.25
N ALA A 522 3.72 -18.46 -8.47
CA ALA A 522 2.58 -18.82 -9.30
C ALA A 522 1.94 -20.14 -8.81
N VAL A 523 0.61 -20.21 -8.86
CA VAL A 523 -0.14 -21.40 -8.48
C VAL A 523 -0.99 -21.88 -9.65
N LEU A 524 -0.78 -23.13 -10.05
CA LEU A 524 -1.55 -23.83 -11.07
C LEU A 524 -2.37 -24.93 -10.40
N TRP A 525 -3.65 -24.93 -10.68
CA TRP A 525 -4.56 -26.01 -10.27
C TRP A 525 -4.93 -26.86 -11.47
N LEU A 526 -4.60 -28.13 -11.41
CA LEU A 526 -4.97 -29.12 -12.42
C LEU A 526 -6.09 -29.99 -11.85
N ALA A 527 -7.28 -29.89 -12.40
CA ALA A 527 -8.42 -30.70 -11.99
C ALA A 527 -8.79 -31.75 -13.04
N PRO A 528 -9.17 -32.96 -12.66
CA PRO A 528 -9.77 -33.90 -13.59
C PRO A 528 -11.13 -33.40 -14.06
N ASP A 529 -11.52 -33.73 -15.28
CA ASP A 529 -12.87 -33.49 -15.77
C ASP A 529 -13.81 -34.58 -15.26
N THR A 530 -14.45 -34.33 -14.13
CA THR A 530 -15.35 -35.26 -13.45
C THR A 530 -16.82 -35.08 -13.86
N GLY A 531 -17.12 -34.12 -14.74
CA GLY A 531 -18.49 -33.67 -15.01
C GLY A 531 -19.09 -32.81 -13.88
N THR A 532 -18.41 -32.68 -12.75
CA THR A 532 -18.73 -31.75 -11.65
C THR A 532 -17.72 -30.63 -11.65
N ALA A 533 -18.15 -29.40 -11.41
CA ALA A 533 -17.24 -28.25 -11.38
C ALA A 533 -16.21 -28.44 -10.26
N PRO A 534 -14.90 -28.36 -10.54
CA PRO A 534 -13.87 -28.43 -9.49
C PRO A 534 -13.93 -27.20 -8.58
N ASP A 535 -13.56 -27.38 -7.32
CA ASP A 535 -13.54 -26.32 -6.31
C ASP A 535 -12.10 -25.95 -5.85
N PRO A 536 -11.31 -25.27 -6.71
CA PRO A 536 -9.94 -24.90 -6.39
C PRO A 536 -9.87 -23.88 -5.25
N LEU A 537 -8.71 -23.76 -4.62
CA LEU A 537 -8.43 -22.64 -3.71
C LEU A 537 -8.42 -21.31 -4.49
N ASN A 538 -8.88 -20.24 -3.81
CA ASN A 538 -8.99 -18.92 -4.42
C ASN A 538 -7.64 -18.40 -4.94
N GLY A 539 -7.65 -17.88 -6.16
CA GLY A 539 -6.47 -17.29 -6.79
C GLY A 539 -5.51 -18.29 -7.42
N ALA A 540 -5.83 -19.58 -7.47
CA ALA A 540 -5.13 -20.54 -8.30
C ALA A 540 -5.63 -20.48 -9.76
N ASN A 541 -4.72 -20.68 -10.72
CA ASN A 541 -5.09 -20.76 -12.14
C ASN A 541 -5.60 -22.17 -12.44
N LEU A 542 -6.90 -22.32 -12.64
CA LEU A 542 -7.52 -23.60 -12.91
C LEU A 542 -7.32 -24.05 -14.36
N HIS A 543 -6.99 -25.33 -14.55
CA HIS A 543 -6.98 -26.02 -15.83
C HIS A 543 -7.52 -27.45 -15.69
N LEU A 544 -8.40 -27.87 -16.61
CA LEU A 544 -8.90 -29.24 -16.65
C LEU A 544 -7.90 -30.16 -17.37
N ILE A 545 -7.62 -31.30 -16.76
CA ILE A 545 -6.78 -32.36 -17.36
C ILE A 545 -7.64 -33.11 -18.39
N THR A 546 -7.31 -33.01 -19.66
CA THR A 546 -7.97 -33.74 -20.76
C THR A 546 -7.04 -34.76 -21.37
N ASP A 547 -5.85 -34.34 -21.78
CA ASP A 547 -4.83 -35.18 -22.40
C ASP A 547 -3.42 -34.67 -22.07
N PRO A 548 -2.35 -35.46 -22.25
CA PRO A 548 -0.99 -35.06 -21.92
C PRO A 548 -0.49 -33.81 -22.64
N ALA A 549 -0.88 -33.60 -23.90
CA ALA A 549 -0.40 -32.48 -24.71
C ALA A 549 -1.05 -31.16 -24.25
N THR A 550 -2.36 -31.15 -24.04
CA THR A 550 -3.11 -29.99 -23.53
C THR A 550 -2.65 -29.61 -22.14
N THR A 551 -2.44 -30.61 -21.28
CA THR A 551 -1.89 -30.41 -19.91
C THR A 551 -0.50 -29.76 -19.98
N ALA A 552 0.40 -30.22 -20.84
CA ALA A 552 1.74 -29.65 -21.01
C ALA A 552 1.68 -28.18 -21.49
N HIS A 553 0.76 -27.85 -22.40
CA HIS A 553 0.56 -26.48 -22.87
C HIS A 553 0.04 -25.55 -21.75
N ALA A 554 -0.89 -26.01 -20.93
CA ALA A 554 -1.42 -25.24 -19.81
C ALA A 554 -0.35 -24.94 -18.76
N ILE A 555 0.42 -25.96 -18.38
CA ILE A 555 1.55 -25.82 -17.46
C ILE A 555 2.60 -24.86 -18.04
N GLY A 556 2.88 -24.97 -19.34
CA GLY A 556 3.80 -24.08 -20.06
C GLY A 556 3.37 -22.62 -19.99
N ARG A 557 2.07 -22.31 -20.15
CA ARG A 557 1.54 -20.95 -20.01
C ARG A 557 1.66 -20.45 -18.57
N ALA A 558 1.29 -21.25 -17.58
CA ALA A 558 1.39 -20.88 -16.18
C ALA A 558 2.85 -20.63 -15.75
N ALA A 559 3.78 -21.50 -16.15
CA ALA A 559 5.20 -21.33 -15.88
C ALA A 559 5.77 -20.08 -16.60
N THR A 560 5.34 -19.82 -17.84
CA THR A 560 5.72 -18.60 -18.58
C THR A 560 5.24 -17.35 -17.86
N ALA A 561 4.01 -17.34 -17.35
CA ALA A 561 3.48 -16.23 -16.57
C ALA A 561 4.31 -16.03 -15.28
N ALA A 562 4.64 -17.11 -14.56
CA ALA A 562 5.47 -17.06 -13.35
C ALA A 562 6.86 -16.46 -13.61
N VAL A 563 7.50 -16.84 -14.72
CA VAL A 563 8.83 -16.31 -15.11
C VAL A 563 8.76 -14.82 -15.45
N ARG A 564 7.66 -14.33 -16.00
CA ARG A 564 7.50 -12.91 -16.37
C ARG A 564 7.22 -12.00 -15.18
N THR A 565 6.61 -12.52 -14.13
CA THR A 565 6.28 -11.77 -12.91
C THR A 565 7.39 -11.81 -11.85
N ALA A 566 8.36 -12.69 -11.97
CA ALA A 566 9.57 -12.78 -11.14
C ALA A 566 10.71 -11.91 -11.73
#